data_514ef9c9619f019adadd7a64cb331692
#
_entry.id   514ef9c9619f019adadd7a64cb331692
#
_cell.length_a   1.000
_cell.length_b   1.000
_cell.length_c   1.000
_cell.angle_alpha   90.00
_cell.angle_beta   90.00
_cell.angle_gamma   90.00
#
_symmetry.space_group_name_H-M   'P 1'
#
loop_
_entity.id
_entity.type
_entity.pdbx_description
1 polymer ?
#
loop_
_entity_poly.entity_id
_entity_poly.type
_entity_poly.pdbx_seq_one_letter_code
_entity_poly.pdbx_strand_id
1 'polypeptide(L)'
;MLIRVTLTLSLLAAGCTGPPQDDLSGPPFTLRVLAGDGLADMAPILRDAIPATGVTVALTTTDDPARFETAGRDFDAIWPASDHRLRLRGGTARLDGTVEIMSSPVIVGVSTRAAHRLGWDRRPATWADIAAAAASGRFTFGMADPARSDDGLNALVAAATALTGPGALQPGEEHRAAPRLAGLFTGQRLTANSTSWLVRTYRDGFGADGLIGSESEILSADATLPPEHRLIPIHPADGTVTADHPLSLLATSPAAKDAFQRLTRWLRTQPVQERIAGLTRRRPIVSGARVAVELSARQFQIPFPADLDTVDALVHAYNDNLRLPGRTVYVLDTSGSMKGARLARLKEALSGLTGTFRRRERITFLPFAMEPGAASTVDIPETGPTGGTLREIRTYVENLTAGGDTAIYDSLVRAYDLVGIGKGRIRSVVLLTDGENTSGRGFEAFARFHRGLPGAAPPVFAIVFGDADRAEMDRLAKLTSGAAFDATSSALSLIFQEIRGYQ
;
A
#
# COMPACT_ATOMS: atom_id res chain seq x y z
N MET A 1 -58.56 -49.15 -56.91
CA MET A 1 -57.22 -48.79 -57.23
C MET A 1 -56.79 -47.77 -56.16
N LEU A 2 -56.13 -48.27 -55.06
CA LEU A 2 -55.72 -47.43 -53.91
C LEU A 2 -54.32 -46.98 -54.13
N ILE A 3 -54.11 -45.68 -54.17
CA ILE A 3 -52.77 -45.07 -54.21
C ILE A 3 -52.33 -44.76 -52.73
N ARG A 4 -51.31 -45.46 -52.29
CA ARG A 4 -50.62 -45.16 -50.99
C ARG A 4 -49.60 -44.05 -51.21
N VAL A 5 -49.82 -42.93 -50.55
CA VAL A 5 -48.84 -41.88 -50.47
C VAL A 5 -47.99 -42.10 -49.18
N THR A 6 -46.72 -42.38 -49.34
CA THR A 6 -45.75 -42.54 -48.23
C THR A 6 -45.11 -41.15 -47.94
N LEU A 7 -45.41 -40.59 -46.78
CA LEU A 7 -44.86 -39.31 -46.32
C LEU A 7 -43.53 -39.61 -45.57
N THR A 8 -42.41 -39.26 -46.19
CA THR A 8 -41.08 -39.35 -45.55
C THR A 8 -40.84 -38.09 -44.71
N LEU A 9 -40.81 -38.26 -43.40
CA LEU A 9 -40.52 -37.20 -42.43
C LEU A 9 -38.98 -37.09 -42.29
N SER A 10 -38.38 -36.05 -42.90
CA SER A 10 -36.98 -35.76 -42.72
C SER A 10 -36.81 -34.97 -41.41
N LEU A 11 -36.22 -35.57 -40.36
CA LEU A 11 -35.78 -34.90 -39.17
C LEU A 11 -34.52 -34.07 -39.52
N LEU A 12 -34.66 -32.76 -39.62
CA LEU A 12 -33.55 -31.82 -39.54
C LEU A 12 -33.12 -31.71 -38.07
N ALA A 13 -32.01 -32.35 -37.74
CA ALA A 13 -31.27 -32.08 -36.47
C ALA A 13 -30.70 -30.67 -36.55
N ALA A 14 -31.41 -29.70 -35.97
CA ALA A 14 -30.84 -28.39 -35.69
C ALA A 14 -29.76 -28.54 -34.60
N GLY A 15 -28.50 -28.68 -35.02
CA GLY A 15 -27.37 -28.55 -34.15
C GLY A 15 -27.35 -27.13 -33.58
N CYS A 16 -27.52 -26.97 -32.28
CA CYS A 16 -27.19 -25.73 -31.56
C CYS A 16 -25.70 -25.48 -31.68
N THR A 17 -25.31 -24.82 -32.76
CA THR A 17 -23.96 -24.19 -32.81
C THR A 17 -24.06 -22.96 -31.90
N GLY A 18 -23.53 -23.08 -30.69
CA GLY A 18 -23.19 -21.90 -29.87
C GLY A 18 -22.32 -20.94 -30.70
N PRO A 19 -22.30 -19.65 -30.36
CA PRO A 19 -21.44 -18.70 -31.06
C PRO A 19 -20.01 -19.27 -31.12
N PRO A 20 -19.29 -19.10 -32.26
CA PRO A 20 -17.95 -19.61 -32.41
C PRO A 20 -17.11 -19.08 -31.25
N GLN A 21 -16.57 -20.00 -30.46
CA GLN A 21 -15.60 -19.68 -29.45
C GLN A 21 -14.34 -19.29 -30.24
N ASP A 22 -13.95 -18.01 -30.18
CA ASP A 22 -12.71 -17.54 -30.79
C ASP A 22 -11.56 -18.45 -30.32
N ASP A 23 -10.89 -19.09 -31.25
CA ASP A 23 -9.70 -19.86 -30.94
C ASP A 23 -8.59 -18.89 -30.53
N LEU A 24 -8.34 -18.83 -29.22
CA LEU A 24 -7.30 -17.98 -28.65
C LEU A 24 -5.97 -18.70 -28.53
N SER A 25 -5.88 -19.95 -29.00
CA SER A 25 -4.64 -20.73 -28.99
C SER A 25 -3.61 -20.12 -29.96
N GLY A 26 -2.34 -20.32 -29.64
CA GLY A 26 -1.27 -19.84 -30.49
C GLY A 26 0.11 -20.35 -30.03
N PRO A 27 1.18 -19.96 -30.73
CA PRO A 27 2.52 -20.42 -30.41
C PRO A 27 2.91 -20.06 -28.97
N PRO A 28 3.64 -20.95 -28.26
CA PRO A 28 4.13 -20.67 -26.92
C PRO A 28 4.94 -19.37 -26.88
N PHE A 29 4.63 -18.51 -25.92
CA PHE A 29 5.34 -17.26 -25.69
C PHE A 29 5.39 -16.91 -24.21
N THR A 30 6.55 -16.45 -23.73
CA THR A 30 6.69 -15.93 -22.37
C THR A 30 6.61 -14.39 -22.39
N LEU A 31 5.52 -13.85 -21.84
CA LEU A 31 5.30 -12.40 -21.69
C LEU A 31 5.83 -11.95 -20.33
N ARG A 32 6.85 -11.11 -20.31
CA ARG A 32 7.45 -10.53 -19.09
C ARG A 32 6.65 -9.30 -18.68
N VAL A 33 6.01 -9.37 -17.51
CA VAL A 33 5.10 -8.33 -17.04
C VAL A 33 5.57 -7.74 -15.72
N LEU A 34 5.77 -6.42 -15.67
CA LEU A 34 5.93 -5.68 -14.42
C LEU A 34 4.53 -5.31 -13.91
N ALA A 35 4.18 -5.77 -12.71
CA ALA A 35 2.85 -5.57 -12.12
C ALA A 35 2.89 -4.91 -10.75
N GLY A 36 1.78 -4.29 -10.34
CA GLY A 36 1.60 -3.87 -8.95
C GLY A 36 1.62 -5.07 -7.99
N ASP A 37 2.10 -4.88 -6.76
CA ASP A 37 2.24 -5.94 -5.75
C ASP A 37 0.92 -6.65 -5.45
N GLY A 38 -0.20 -5.93 -5.41
CA GLY A 38 -1.54 -6.48 -5.22
C GLY A 38 -1.98 -7.45 -6.33
N LEU A 39 -1.29 -7.51 -7.48
CA LEU A 39 -1.60 -8.43 -8.58
C LEU A 39 -0.94 -9.82 -8.44
N ALA A 40 -0.18 -10.06 -7.38
CA ALA A 40 0.38 -11.38 -7.09
C ALA A 40 -0.71 -12.46 -6.94
N ASP A 41 -1.92 -12.09 -6.53
CA ASP A 41 -3.09 -12.95 -6.40
C ASP A 41 -3.66 -13.44 -7.75
N MET A 42 -3.26 -12.83 -8.87
CA MET A 42 -3.59 -13.30 -10.22
C MET A 42 -2.83 -14.54 -10.66
N ALA A 43 -1.79 -14.97 -9.95
CA ALA A 43 -0.94 -16.09 -10.34
C ALA A 43 -1.70 -17.39 -10.64
N PRO A 44 -2.76 -17.79 -9.89
CA PRO A 44 -3.56 -18.98 -10.25
C PRO A 44 -4.26 -18.86 -11.59
N ILE A 45 -4.81 -17.66 -11.88
CA ILE A 45 -5.52 -17.39 -13.13
C ILE A 45 -4.55 -17.39 -14.31
N LEU A 46 -3.39 -16.74 -14.15
CA LEU A 46 -2.38 -16.66 -15.19
C LEU A 46 -1.79 -18.03 -15.56
N ARG A 47 -1.75 -19.00 -14.63
CA ARG A 47 -1.41 -20.38 -14.95
C ARG A 47 -2.41 -21.04 -15.89
N ASP A 48 -3.70 -20.72 -15.76
CA ASP A 48 -4.74 -21.27 -16.65
C ASP A 48 -4.75 -20.62 -18.03
N ALA A 49 -4.10 -19.47 -18.20
CA ALA A 49 -3.90 -18.86 -19.51
C ALA A 49 -3.03 -19.71 -20.42
N ILE A 50 -2.09 -20.50 -19.87
CA ILE A 50 -1.13 -21.29 -20.66
C ILE A 50 -1.84 -22.27 -21.62
N PRO A 51 -2.69 -23.22 -21.15
CA PRO A 51 -3.38 -24.13 -22.04
C PRO A 51 -4.39 -23.43 -22.97
N ALA A 52 -4.94 -22.30 -22.58
CA ALA A 52 -5.94 -21.59 -23.35
C ALA A 52 -5.37 -20.69 -24.47
N THR A 53 -4.16 -20.15 -24.27
CA THR A 53 -3.60 -19.12 -25.14
C THR A 53 -2.17 -19.42 -25.62
N GLY A 54 -1.48 -20.41 -25.04
CA GLY A 54 -0.04 -20.62 -25.24
C GLY A 54 0.85 -19.57 -24.56
N VAL A 55 0.28 -18.65 -23.77
CA VAL A 55 1.04 -17.55 -23.16
C VAL A 55 1.38 -17.87 -21.70
N THR A 56 2.67 -17.89 -21.41
CA THR A 56 3.18 -17.90 -20.02
C THR A 56 3.44 -16.46 -19.59
N VAL A 57 2.88 -16.03 -18.46
CA VAL A 57 3.16 -14.70 -17.89
C VAL A 57 4.24 -14.81 -16.82
N ALA A 58 5.41 -14.22 -17.11
CA ALA A 58 6.48 -14.03 -16.12
C ALA A 58 6.21 -12.73 -15.36
N LEU A 59 5.51 -12.86 -14.23
CA LEU A 59 5.08 -11.71 -13.42
C LEU A 59 6.19 -11.29 -12.45
N THR A 60 6.62 -10.04 -12.53
CA THR A 60 7.48 -9.37 -11.54
C THR A 60 6.66 -8.29 -10.86
N THR A 61 6.54 -8.31 -9.54
CA THR A 61 5.73 -7.34 -8.80
C THR A 61 6.57 -6.21 -8.21
N THR A 62 5.95 -5.04 -8.05
CA THR A 62 6.54 -3.85 -7.42
C THR A 62 5.49 -3.05 -6.66
N ASP A 63 5.88 -2.48 -5.54
CA ASP A 63 5.11 -1.49 -4.78
C ASP A 63 5.53 -0.02 -5.11
N ASP A 64 6.52 0.15 -5.99
CA ASP A 64 7.00 1.46 -6.42
C ASP A 64 6.40 1.87 -7.79
N PRO A 65 5.45 2.81 -7.83
CA PRO A 65 4.85 3.29 -9.07
C PRO A 65 5.85 3.89 -10.06
N ALA A 66 6.99 4.43 -9.60
CA ALA A 66 8.00 5.01 -10.47
C ALA A 66 8.68 3.95 -11.39
N ARG A 67 8.67 2.69 -10.98
CA ARG A 67 9.18 1.59 -11.83
C ARG A 67 8.39 1.42 -13.12
N PHE A 68 7.09 1.73 -13.13
CA PHE A 68 6.30 1.68 -14.36
C PHE A 68 6.73 2.75 -15.37
N GLU A 69 7.17 3.93 -14.89
CA GLU A 69 7.69 5.01 -15.74
C GLU A 69 9.03 4.65 -16.37
N THR A 70 9.85 3.86 -15.69
CA THR A 70 11.19 3.45 -16.12
C THR A 70 11.22 2.04 -16.70
N ALA A 71 10.11 1.30 -16.70
CA ALA A 71 10.02 -0.02 -17.29
C ALA A 71 10.48 0.02 -18.75
N GLY A 72 11.61 -0.64 -19.03
CA GLY A 72 12.30 -0.63 -20.31
C GLY A 72 12.25 -2.01 -20.98
N ARG A 73 13.35 -2.36 -21.68
CA ARG A 73 13.47 -3.60 -22.47
C ARG A 73 13.43 -4.89 -21.65
N ASP A 74 13.46 -4.81 -20.32
CA ASP A 74 13.39 -5.98 -19.43
C ASP A 74 11.97 -6.55 -19.35
N PHE A 75 10.95 -5.76 -19.73
CA PHE A 75 9.55 -6.14 -19.72
C PHE A 75 8.89 -5.96 -21.08
N ASP A 76 7.92 -6.82 -21.36
CA ASP A 76 7.10 -6.74 -22.58
C ASP A 76 5.79 -5.98 -22.31
N ALA A 77 5.33 -5.96 -21.07
CA ALA A 77 4.13 -5.24 -20.65
C ALA A 77 4.23 -4.73 -19.18
N ILE A 78 3.39 -3.75 -18.87
CA ILE A 78 3.19 -3.25 -17.50
C ILE A 78 1.73 -3.45 -17.08
N TRP A 79 1.52 -3.69 -15.78
CA TRP A 79 0.18 -3.91 -15.21
C TRP A 79 0.05 -3.23 -13.84
N PRO A 80 -0.06 -1.90 -13.78
CA PRO A 80 -0.30 -1.16 -12.54
C PRO A 80 -1.73 -1.36 -12.03
N ALA A 81 -2.00 -0.96 -10.79
CA ALA A 81 -3.37 -0.86 -10.28
C ALA A 81 -4.14 0.25 -11.00
N SER A 82 -3.49 1.37 -11.30
CA SER A 82 -4.03 2.48 -12.08
C SER A 82 -2.92 3.10 -12.94
N ASP A 83 -3.28 3.61 -14.11
CA ASP A 83 -2.34 4.33 -14.99
C ASP A 83 -2.51 5.85 -14.95
N HIS A 84 -3.33 6.39 -14.05
CA HIS A 84 -3.62 7.82 -13.96
C HIS A 84 -2.34 8.65 -13.90
N ARG A 85 -1.42 8.31 -13.00
CA ARG A 85 -0.13 8.99 -12.85
C ARG A 85 0.74 8.86 -14.11
N LEU A 86 0.80 7.67 -14.68
CA LEU A 86 1.56 7.39 -15.89
C LEU A 86 1.04 8.22 -17.08
N ARG A 87 -0.28 8.31 -17.25
CA ARG A 87 -0.93 9.14 -18.27
C ARG A 87 -0.59 10.61 -18.12
N LEU A 88 -0.73 11.16 -16.93
CA LEU A 88 -0.46 12.57 -16.65
C LEU A 88 1.00 12.95 -16.90
N ARG A 89 1.94 12.04 -16.67
CA ARG A 89 3.36 12.23 -16.91
C ARG A 89 3.80 11.95 -18.36
N GLY A 90 2.85 11.70 -19.25
CA GLY A 90 3.14 11.39 -20.66
C GLY A 90 3.80 10.03 -20.88
N GLY A 91 3.84 9.17 -19.87
CA GLY A 91 4.45 7.84 -19.94
C GLY A 91 3.74 6.87 -20.88
N THR A 92 2.49 7.17 -21.25
CA THR A 92 1.70 6.37 -22.19
C THR A 92 2.18 6.45 -23.65
N ALA A 93 3.00 7.43 -24.02
CA ALA A 93 3.57 7.54 -25.37
C ALA A 93 4.43 6.33 -25.77
N ARG A 94 4.87 5.52 -24.81
CA ARG A 94 5.66 4.29 -25.03
C ARG A 94 4.80 3.04 -25.17
N LEU A 95 3.49 3.14 -24.94
CA LEU A 95 2.57 2.00 -24.92
C LEU A 95 2.03 1.74 -26.32
N ASP A 96 2.13 0.49 -26.79
CA ASP A 96 1.58 0.03 -28.09
C ASP A 96 0.12 -0.49 -27.95
N GLY A 97 -0.46 -0.39 -26.77
CA GLY A 97 -1.84 -0.73 -26.48
C GLY A 97 -2.09 -0.91 -24.99
N THR A 98 -3.29 -0.56 -24.57
CA THR A 98 -3.75 -0.67 -23.18
C THR A 98 -5.11 -1.34 -23.15
N VAL A 99 -5.30 -2.32 -22.27
CA VAL A 99 -6.56 -3.04 -22.11
C VAL A 99 -6.91 -3.10 -20.62
N GLU A 100 -8.04 -2.52 -20.26
CA GLU A 100 -8.60 -2.70 -18.91
C GLU A 100 -8.97 -4.17 -18.71
N ILE A 101 -8.59 -4.74 -17.57
CA ILE A 101 -8.82 -6.15 -17.27
C ILE A 101 -9.86 -6.34 -16.16
N MET A 102 -9.86 -5.49 -15.15
CA MET A 102 -10.72 -5.55 -13.99
C MET A 102 -10.71 -4.20 -13.28
N SER A 103 -11.61 -3.99 -12.33
CA SER A 103 -11.64 -2.72 -11.59
C SER A 103 -11.77 -2.93 -10.08
N SER A 104 -11.34 -1.93 -9.32
CA SER A 104 -11.49 -1.90 -7.87
C SER A 104 -11.64 -0.45 -7.39
N PRO A 105 -12.82 -0.06 -6.88
CA PRO A 105 -13.00 1.28 -6.33
C PRO A 105 -12.29 1.43 -4.99
N VAL A 106 -11.96 2.64 -4.62
CA VAL A 106 -11.54 2.97 -3.26
C VAL A 106 -12.77 2.92 -2.35
N ILE A 107 -12.64 2.23 -1.21
CA ILE A 107 -13.67 2.15 -0.17
C ILE A 107 -13.08 2.43 1.22
N VAL A 108 -13.96 2.50 2.21
CA VAL A 108 -13.58 2.55 3.61
C VAL A 108 -14.02 1.25 4.28
N GLY A 109 -13.07 0.37 4.59
CA GLY A 109 -13.32 -0.81 5.42
C GLY A 109 -13.40 -0.37 6.87
N VAL A 110 -14.54 -0.55 7.53
CA VAL A 110 -14.77 -0.08 8.91
C VAL A 110 -15.04 -1.27 9.82
N SER A 111 -14.35 -1.35 10.96
CA SER A 111 -14.61 -2.40 11.93
C SER A 111 -16.10 -2.41 12.31
N THR A 112 -16.66 -3.60 12.52
CA THR A 112 -18.08 -3.77 12.89
C THR A 112 -18.46 -2.89 14.08
N ARG A 113 -17.61 -2.80 15.10
CA ARG A 113 -17.81 -1.94 16.27
C ARG A 113 -17.88 -0.46 15.91
N ALA A 114 -16.99 0.02 15.04
CA ALA A 114 -16.96 1.43 14.63
C ALA A 114 -18.14 1.76 13.71
N ALA A 115 -18.50 0.87 12.78
CA ALA A 115 -19.63 1.06 11.89
C ALA A 115 -20.94 1.21 12.70
N HIS A 116 -21.19 0.36 13.69
CA HIS A 116 -22.35 0.48 14.61
C HIS A 116 -22.32 1.79 15.40
N ARG A 117 -21.17 2.16 15.96
CA ARG A 117 -21.01 3.40 16.72
C ARG A 117 -21.29 4.66 15.89
N LEU A 118 -20.92 4.62 14.60
CA LEU A 118 -21.09 5.73 13.64
C LEU A 118 -22.42 5.66 12.88
N GLY A 119 -23.13 4.53 12.95
CA GLY A 119 -24.39 4.28 12.25
C GLY A 119 -24.21 4.03 10.74
N TRP A 120 -22.98 3.72 10.29
CA TRP A 120 -22.65 3.51 8.88
C TRP A 120 -23.02 2.10 8.40
N ASP A 121 -23.36 1.20 9.29
CA ASP A 121 -23.96 -0.10 9.00
C ASP A 121 -25.43 -0.01 8.57
N ARG A 122 -26.09 1.15 8.80
CA ARG A 122 -27.53 1.36 8.55
C ARG A 122 -27.84 2.48 7.56
N ARG A 123 -26.90 3.39 7.33
CA ARG A 123 -27.04 4.49 6.38
C ARG A 123 -25.77 4.68 5.58
N PRO A 124 -25.86 5.05 4.31
CA PRO A 124 -24.70 5.42 3.52
C PRO A 124 -23.92 6.58 4.19
N ALA A 125 -22.60 6.51 4.15
CA ALA A 125 -21.71 7.58 4.60
C ALA A 125 -21.11 8.30 3.38
N THR A 126 -20.92 9.61 3.50
CA THR A 126 -20.22 10.44 2.53
C THR A 126 -18.79 10.69 2.95
N TRP A 127 -17.91 11.16 2.06
CA TRP A 127 -16.57 11.63 2.45
C TRP A 127 -16.63 12.75 3.49
N ALA A 128 -17.68 13.59 3.45
CA ALA A 128 -17.90 14.61 4.45
C ALA A 128 -18.23 14.02 5.84
N ASP A 129 -19.04 12.95 5.91
CA ASP A 129 -19.31 12.22 7.17
C ASP A 129 -18.04 11.59 7.72
N ILE A 130 -17.23 10.97 6.85
CA ILE A 130 -15.97 10.31 7.21
C ILE A 130 -14.98 11.34 7.77
N ALA A 131 -14.81 12.47 7.06
CA ALA A 131 -13.94 13.56 7.49
C ALA A 131 -14.39 14.18 8.83
N ALA A 132 -15.70 14.42 9.02
CA ALA A 132 -16.23 14.92 10.28
C ALA A 132 -16.06 13.95 11.45
N ALA A 133 -16.22 12.64 11.21
CA ALA A 133 -15.97 11.61 12.23
C ALA A 133 -14.49 11.54 12.61
N ALA A 134 -13.59 11.65 11.63
CA ALA A 134 -12.15 11.68 11.86
C ALA A 134 -11.74 12.95 12.63
N ALA A 135 -12.18 14.12 12.19
CA ALA A 135 -11.89 15.42 12.83
C ALA A 135 -12.33 15.46 14.30
N SER A 136 -13.47 14.84 14.63
CA SER A 136 -13.98 14.73 16.01
C SER A 136 -13.34 13.61 16.83
N GLY A 137 -12.37 12.86 16.26
CA GLY A 137 -11.71 11.74 16.92
C GLY A 137 -12.59 10.49 17.11
N ARG A 138 -13.75 10.43 16.43
CA ARG A 138 -14.68 9.29 16.48
C ARG A 138 -14.34 8.19 15.47
N PHE A 139 -13.48 8.47 14.50
CA PHE A 139 -13.03 7.51 13.51
C PHE A 139 -11.51 7.64 13.31
N THR A 140 -10.83 6.51 13.34
CA THR A 140 -9.40 6.40 13.06
C THR A 140 -9.15 5.36 11.98
N PHE A 141 -8.16 5.61 11.11
CA PHE A 141 -7.92 4.73 9.97
C PHE A 141 -6.45 4.61 9.57
N GLY A 142 -6.16 3.56 8.80
CA GLY A 142 -4.96 3.41 8.01
C GLY A 142 -5.22 3.71 6.53
N MET A 143 -4.26 4.29 5.82
CA MET A 143 -4.32 4.58 4.39
C MET A 143 -2.92 4.53 3.79
N ALA A 144 -2.80 4.01 2.58
CA ALA A 144 -1.53 4.01 1.86
C ALA A 144 -1.04 5.45 1.55
N ASP A 145 0.29 5.64 1.48
CA ASP A 145 0.89 6.95 1.19
C ASP A 145 0.56 7.38 -0.26
N PRO A 146 -0.16 8.48 -0.47
CA PRO A 146 -0.53 8.96 -1.81
C PRO A 146 0.67 9.27 -2.73
N ALA A 147 1.84 9.55 -2.16
CA ALA A 147 3.05 9.78 -2.94
C ALA A 147 3.65 8.47 -3.51
N ARG A 148 3.32 7.32 -2.89
CA ARG A 148 3.97 6.02 -3.14
C ARG A 148 3.02 4.91 -3.55
N SER A 149 1.71 5.12 -3.48
CA SER A 149 0.69 4.13 -3.78
C SER A 149 -0.39 4.72 -4.67
N ASP A 150 -0.78 4.01 -5.71
CA ASP A 150 -1.91 4.41 -6.55
C ASP A 150 -3.23 4.35 -5.77
N ASP A 151 -3.40 3.38 -4.86
CA ASP A 151 -4.58 3.31 -3.99
C ASP A 151 -4.66 4.50 -3.03
N GLY A 152 -3.52 4.89 -2.44
CA GLY A 152 -3.42 6.08 -1.60
C GLY A 152 -3.72 7.35 -2.38
N LEU A 153 -3.19 7.48 -3.61
CA LEU A 153 -3.48 8.61 -4.48
C LEU A 153 -4.95 8.67 -4.87
N ASN A 154 -5.53 7.54 -5.28
CA ASN A 154 -6.95 7.47 -5.63
C ASN A 154 -7.83 7.83 -4.43
N ALA A 155 -7.47 7.41 -3.20
CA ALA A 155 -8.18 7.76 -1.98
C ALA A 155 -8.09 9.27 -1.67
N LEU A 156 -6.90 9.85 -1.81
CA LEU A 156 -6.70 11.29 -1.61
C LEU A 156 -7.51 12.11 -2.62
N VAL A 157 -7.47 11.74 -3.91
CA VAL A 157 -8.22 12.40 -4.97
C VAL A 157 -9.73 12.26 -4.76
N ALA A 158 -10.21 11.05 -4.40
CA ALA A 158 -11.63 10.82 -4.13
C ALA A 158 -12.14 11.71 -2.99
N ALA A 159 -11.42 11.74 -1.86
CA ALA A 159 -11.77 12.57 -0.71
C ALA A 159 -11.69 14.07 -1.05
N ALA A 160 -10.64 14.53 -1.74
CA ALA A 160 -10.46 15.93 -2.11
C ALA A 160 -11.57 16.42 -3.03
N THR A 161 -11.87 15.65 -4.07
CA THR A 161 -12.91 15.99 -5.06
C THR A 161 -14.28 16.03 -4.40
N ALA A 162 -14.66 14.99 -3.64
CA ALA A 162 -15.95 14.93 -2.96
C ALA A 162 -16.14 16.08 -1.94
N LEU A 163 -15.07 16.47 -1.24
CA LEU A 163 -15.10 17.57 -0.29
C LEU A 163 -15.09 18.96 -0.93
N THR A 164 -14.73 19.07 -2.19
CA THR A 164 -14.75 20.34 -2.96
C THR A 164 -16.11 20.57 -3.62
N GLY A 165 -16.68 19.52 -4.22
CA GLY A 165 -17.96 19.58 -4.93
C GLY A 165 -18.01 18.62 -6.12
N PRO A 166 -19.07 18.63 -6.93
CA PRO A 166 -19.21 17.76 -8.06
C PRO A 166 -18.22 18.10 -9.19
N GLY A 167 -17.74 17.07 -9.90
CA GLY A 167 -16.82 17.19 -11.02
C GLY A 167 -15.39 16.80 -10.65
N ALA A 168 -14.48 16.85 -11.64
CA ALA A 168 -13.05 16.64 -11.39
C ALA A 168 -12.46 17.86 -10.66
N LEU A 169 -11.53 17.60 -9.74
CA LEU A 169 -10.79 18.67 -9.07
C LEU A 169 -10.02 19.50 -10.11
N GLN A 170 -10.23 20.81 -10.08
CA GLN A 170 -9.59 21.75 -10.98
C GLN A 170 -8.35 22.40 -10.32
N PRO A 171 -7.40 22.94 -11.09
CA PRO A 171 -6.26 23.67 -10.56
C PRO A 171 -6.67 24.76 -9.55
N GLY A 172 -6.05 24.77 -8.37
CA GLY A 172 -6.34 25.73 -7.27
C GLY A 172 -7.53 25.33 -6.38
N GLU A 173 -8.30 24.31 -6.72
CA GLU A 173 -9.43 23.87 -5.89
C GLU A 173 -9.01 23.04 -4.68
N GLU A 174 -7.80 22.48 -4.68
CA GLU A 174 -7.22 21.75 -3.55
C GLU A 174 -7.22 22.60 -2.27
N HIS A 175 -7.10 23.92 -2.39
CA HIS A 175 -7.17 24.85 -1.26
C HIS A 175 -8.56 24.88 -0.60
N ARG A 176 -9.63 24.67 -1.36
CA ARG A 176 -11.00 24.64 -0.82
C ARG A 176 -11.26 23.35 -0.02
N ALA A 177 -10.68 22.25 -0.44
CA ALA A 177 -10.77 20.96 0.27
C ALA A 177 -9.85 20.92 1.51
N ALA A 178 -8.76 21.68 1.52
CA ALA A 178 -7.69 21.57 2.51
C ALA A 178 -8.16 21.58 3.99
N PRO A 179 -9.09 22.44 4.46
CA PRO A 179 -9.52 22.42 5.86
C PRO A 179 -10.24 21.11 6.25
N ARG A 180 -11.08 20.55 5.33
CA ARG A 180 -11.80 19.30 5.57
C ARG A 180 -10.88 18.11 5.44
N LEU A 181 -9.95 18.12 4.48
CA LEU A 181 -8.91 17.12 4.34
C LEU A 181 -8.00 17.09 5.57
N ALA A 182 -7.57 18.24 6.09
CA ALA A 182 -6.83 18.32 7.34
C ALA A 182 -7.60 17.65 8.49
N GLY A 183 -8.92 17.90 8.58
CA GLY A 183 -9.81 17.21 9.51
C GLY A 183 -9.83 15.69 9.32
N LEU A 184 -9.95 15.20 8.08
CA LEU A 184 -9.89 13.77 7.75
C LEU A 184 -8.57 13.15 8.25
N PHE A 185 -7.44 13.75 7.92
CA PHE A 185 -6.13 13.19 8.25
C PHE A 185 -5.76 13.28 9.74
N THR A 186 -6.51 14.01 10.58
CA THR A 186 -6.35 13.88 12.04
C THR A 186 -6.71 12.49 12.55
N GLY A 187 -7.54 11.73 11.81
CA GLY A 187 -7.88 10.34 12.12
C GLY A 187 -6.89 9.31 11.60
N GLN A 188 -5.96 9.69 10.71
CA GLN A 188 -4.98 8.75 10.17
C GLN A 188 -3.98 8.33 11.25
N ARG A 189 -3.88 7.02 11.50
CA ARG A 189 -3.00 6.44 12.51
C ARG A 189 -1.85 5.67 11.90
N LEU A 190 -2.04 5.19 10.68
CA LEU A 190 -1.10 4.35 9.98
C LEU A 190 -1.00 4.79 8.53
N THR A 191 0.22 4.87 8.05
CA THR A 191 0.54 5.07 6.64
C THR A 191 1.40 3.90 6.18
N ALA A 192 1.32 3.52 4.93
CA ALA A 192 2.15 2.47 4.33
C ALA A 192 2.37 2.71 2.84
N ASN A 193 3.33 2.00 2.25
CA ASN A 193 3.56 2.06 0.81
C ASN A 193 2.49 1.30 0.01
N SER A 194 1.81 0.32 0.64
CA SER A 194 0.77 -0.47 -0.02
C SER A 194 -0.40 -0.78 0.92
N THR A 195 -1.58 -1.03 0.33
CA THR A 195 -2.77 -1.48 1.07
C THR A 195 -2.58 -2.89 1.62
N SER A 196 -1.85 -3.76 0.93
CA SER A 196 -1.53 -5.12 1.39
C SER A 196 -0.81 -5.12 2.74
N TRP A 197 0.11 -4.18 2.94
CA TRP A 197 0.81 -4.03 4.22
C TRP A 197 -0.12 -3.47 5.31
N LEU A 198 -0.94 -2.48 4.98
CA LEU A 198 -1.96 -1.93 5.91
C LEU A 198 -2.86 -3.04 6.46
N VAL A 199 -3.33 -3.90 5.57
CA VAL A 199 -4.17 -5.05 5.92
C VAL A 199 -3.47 -5.99 6.89
N ARG A 200 -2.21 -6.33 6.62
CA ARG A 200 -1.43 -7.20 7.53
C ARG A 200 -1.30 -6.56 8.91
N THR A 201 -0.92 -5.29 8.97
CA THR A 201 -0.73 -4.55 10.22
C THR A 201 -2.05 -4.39 10.98
N TYR A 202 -3.16 -4.17 10.28
CA TYR A 202 -4.49 -4.13 10.89
C TYR A 202 -4.87 -5.48 11.49
N ARG A 203 -4.66 -6.58 10.76
CA ARG A 203 -4.88 -7.95 11.25
C ARG A 203 -4.07 -8.27 12.50
N ASP A 204 -2.83 -7.79 12.56
CA ASP A 204 -1.91 -8.04 13.67
C ASP A 204 -2.20 -7.15 14.90
N GLY A 205 -3.33 -6.42 14.88
CA GLY A 205 -3.87 -5.71 16.05
C GLY A 205 -3.53 -4.23 16.16
N PHE A 206 -3.09 -3.60 15.06
CA PHE A 206 -2.96 -2.14 15.04
C PHE A 206 -4.32 -1.47 15.27
N GLY A 207 -4.40 -0.68 16.35
CA GLY A 207 -5.65 -0.13 16.87
C GLY A 207 -6.25 1.02 16.06
N ALA A 208 -6.64 0.78 14.81
CA ALA A 208 -7.46 1.69 14.01
C ALA A 208 -8.90 1.18 13.90
N ASP A 209 -9.86 2.09 13.69
CA ASP A 209 -11.26 1.74 13.48
C ASP A 209 -11.52 1.19 12.06
N GLY A 210 -10.60 1.42 11.11
CA GLY A 210 -10.75 0.92 9.74
C GLY A 210 -9.56 1.24 8.83
N LEU A 211 -9.74 0.93 7.54
CA LEU A 211 -8.77 1.14 6.47
C LEU A 211 -9.43 1.89 5.31
N ILE A 212 -8.69 2.79 4.65
CA ILE A 212 -9.09 3.40 3.37
C ILE A 212 -8.16 2.84 2.29
N GLY A 213 -8.73 2.22 1.27
CA GLY A 213 -7.96 1.60 0.20
C GLY A 213 -8.82 0.88 -0.83
N SER A 214 -8.20 0.02 -1.62
CA SER A 214 -8.84 -0.77 -2.67
C SER A 214 -9.89 -1.72 -2.10
N GLU A 215 -11.08 -1.77 -2.72
CA GLU A 215 -12.16 -2.69 -2.35
C GLU A 215 -11.69 -4.15 -2.36
N SER A 216 -10.97 -4.54 -3.40
CA SER A 216 -10.50 -5.91 -3.56
C SER A 216 -9.61 -6.37 -2.40
N GLU A 217 -8.69 -5.52 -1.95
CA GLU A 217 -7.79 -5.85 -0.85
C GLU A 217 -8.52 -5.85 0.49
N ILE A 218 -9.41 -4.88 0.72
CA ILE A 218 -10.22 -4.82 1.96
C ILE A 218 -11.15 -6.03 2.08
N LEU A 219 -11.85 -6.42 0.99
CA LEU A 219 -12.72 -7.60 0.99
C LEU A 219 -11.93 -8.91 1.10
N SER A 220 -10.76 -9.00 0.46
CA SER A 220 -9.88 -10.17 0.60
C SER A 220 -9.32 -10.28 2.01
N ALA A 221 -8.99 -9.17 2.63
CA ALA A 221 -8.58 -9.10 4.02
C ALA A 221 -9.69 -9.58 4.96
N ASP A 222 -10.89 -9.03 4.83
CA ASP A 222 -12.02 -9.35 5.68
C ASP A 222 -12.29 -10.85 5.75
N ALA A 223 -12.13 -11.56 4.62
CA ALA A 223 -12.31 -13.01 4.57
C ALA A 223 -11.37 -13.79 5.51
N THR A 224 -10.24 -13.22 5.90
CA THR A 224 -9.21 -13.85 6.74
C THR A 224 -9.08 -13.23 8.13
N LEU A 225 -9.78 -12.12 8.41
CA LEU A 225 -9.76 -11.44 9.71
C LEU A 225 -10.55 -12.23 10.77
N PRO A 226 -10.09 -12.24 12.02
CA PRO A 226 -10.88 -12.77 13.14
C PRO A 226 -12.16 -11.93 13.32
N PRO A 227 -13.23 -12.51 13.91
CA PRO A 227 -14.55 -11.86 13.97
C PRO A 227 -14.55 -10.46 14.57
N GLU A 228 -13.70 -10.21 15.56
CA GLU A 228 -13.56 -8.91 16.25
C GLU A 228 -12.90 -7.83 15.40
N HIS A 229 -12.18 -8.21 14.33
CA HIS A 229 -11.49 -7.31 13.38
C HIS A 229 -12.18 -7.24 12.01
N ARG A 230 -13.33 -7.89 11.84
CA ARG A 230 -14.11 -7.86 10.60
C ARG A 230 -14.40 -6.44 10.16
N LEU A 231 -14.31 -6.22 8.83
CA LEU A 231 -14.50 -4.94 8.19
C LEU A 231 -15.83 -4.91 7.43
N ILE A 232 -16.66 -3.93 7.73
CA ILE A 232 -17.83 -3.61 6.90
C ILE A 232 -17.37 -2.69 5.77
N PRO A 233 -17.57 -3.06 4.49
CA PRO A 233 -17.22 -2.21 3.36
C PRO A 233 -18.20 -1.03 3.27
N ILE A 234 -17.71 0.19 3.42
CA ILE A 234 -18.46 1.42 3.24
C ILE A 234 -18.04 2.05 1.92
N HIS A 235 -18.99 2.10 1.00
CA HIS A 235 -18.85 2.81 -0.26
C HIS A 235 -19.33 4.24 -0.06
N PRO A 236 -18.47 5.27 -0.19
CA PRO A 236 -18.89 6.65 -0.01
C PRO A 236 -20.02 7.03 -0.97
N ALA A 237 -21.14 7.55 -0.43
CA ALA A 237 -22.36 7.80 -1.20
C ALA A 237 -22.19 8.92 -2.23
N ASP A 238 -21.25 9.83 -2.00
CA ASP A 238 -20.87 10.93 -2.89
C ASP A 238 -19.81 10.52 -3.93
N GLY A 239 -19.43 9.24 -3.96
CA GLY A 239 -18.62 8.64 -5.02
C GLY A 239 -17.18 8.31 -4.63
N THR A 240 -16.48 7.71 -5.57
CA THR A 240 -15.10 7.29 -5.39
C THR A 240 -14.32 7.25 -6.71
N VAL A 241 -13.00 7.22 -6.62
CA VAL A 241 -12.12 6.91 -7.74
C VAL A 241 -11.94 5.39 -7.83
N THR A 242 -11.96 4.86 -9.05
CA THR A 242 -11.78 3.43 -9.31
C THR A 242 -10.46 3.19 -10.02
N ALA A 243 -9.70 2.22 -9.51
CA ALA A 243 -8.55 1.66 -10.20
C ALA A 243 -9.04 0.67 -11.28
N ASP A 244 -8.55 0.78 -12.50
CA ASP A 244 -9.00 0.05 -13.68
C ASP A 244 -8.05 -1.09 -14.10
N HIS A 245 -6.96 -1.30 -13.37
CA HIS A 245 -5.95 -2.35 -13.58
C HIS A 245 -5.61 -2.56 -15.06
N PRO A 246 -5.10 -1.55 -15.75
CA PRO A 246 -4.82 -1.61 -17.18
C PRO A 246 -3.56 -2.45 -17.45
N LEU A 247 -3.70 -3.50 -18.25
CA LEU A 247 -2.57 -4.23 -18.81
C LEU A 247 -2.14 -3.53 -20.10
N SER A 248 -0.91 -3.01 -20.11
CA SER A 248 -0.41 -2.17 -21.19
C SER A 248 0.83 -2.78 -21.83
N LEU A 249 0.82 -2.91 -23.15
CA LEU A 249 1.94 -3.43 -23.93
C LEU A 249 2.99 -2.33 -24.12
N LEU A 250 4.24 -2.62 -23.82
CA LEU A 250 5.37 -1.80 -24.23
C LEU A 250 5.69 -2.07 -25.72
N ALA A 251 6.28 -1.09 -26.40
CA ALA A 251 6.70 -1.29 -27.81
C ALA A 251 7.69 -2.44 -27.94
N THR A 252 7.27 -3.57 -28.52
CA THR A 252 8.04 -4.82 -28.58
C THR A 252 7.84 -5.56 -29.91
N SER A 253 8.25 -6.82 -29.96
CA SER A 253 8.19 -7.66 -31.15
C SER A 253 6.74 -8.02 -31.57
N PRO A 254 6.49 -8.35 -32.86
CA PRO A 254 5.20 -8.83 -33.32
C PRO A 254 4.68 -10.05 -32.54
N ALA A 255 5.58 -10.96 -32.10
CA ALA A 255 5.22 -12.11 -31.32
C ALA A 255 4.72 -11.75 -29.91
N ALA A 256 5.31 -10.75 -29.25
CA ALA A 256 4.82 -10.24 -27.98
C ALA A 256 3.46 -9.55 -28.13
N LYS A 257 3.25 -8.81 -29.22
CA LYS A 257 1.96 -8.18 -29.54
C LYS A 257 0.86 -9.22 -29.73
N ASP A 258 1.12 -10.27 -30.49
CA ASP A 258 0.18 -11.37 -30.67
C ASP A 258 -0.14 -12.08 -29.35
N ALA A 259 0.89 -12.42 -28.56
CA ALA A 259 0.71 -13.03 -27.25
C ALA A 259 -0.11 -12.14 -26.30
N PHE A 260 0.16 -10.83 -26.27
CA PHE A 260 -0.59 -9.86 -25.50
C PHE A 260 -2.07 -9.82 -25.92
N GLN A 261 -2.36 -9.82 -27.22
CA GLN A 261 -3.74 -9.81 -27.73
C GLN A 261 -4.50 -11.08 -27.37
N ARG A 262 -3.86 -12.26 -27.46
CA ARG A 262 -4.47 -13.54 -27.05
C ARG A 262 -4.75 -13.54 -25.54
N LEU A 263 -3.78 -13.15 -24.72
CA LEU A 263 -3.92 -13.08 -23.27
C LEU A 263 -5.03 -12.12 -22.86
N THR A 264 -5.04 -10.89 -23.39
CA THR A 264 -6.04 -9.87 -22.99
C THR A 264 -7.45 -10.25 -23.43
N ARG A 265 -7.63 -10.84 -24.62
CA ARG A 265 -8.93 -11.39 -25.04
C ARG A 265 -9.39 -12.50 -24.11
N TRP A 266 -8.52 -13.42 -23.74
CA TRP A 266 -8.84 -14.52 -22.82
C TRP A 266 -9.21 -13.99 -21.42
N LEU A 267 -8.41 -13.07 -20.86
CA LEU A 267 -8.70 -12.44 -19.57
C LEU A 267 -10.06 -11.74 -19.52
N ARG A 268 -10.56 -11.26 -20.66
CA ARG A 268 -11.86 -10.59 -20.78
C ARG A 268 -13.03 -11.53 -21.15
N THR A 269 -12.81 -12.83 -21.24
CA THR A 269 -13.93 -13.77 -21.39
C THR A 269 -14.75 -13.82 -20.09
N GLN A 270 -16.08 -13.99 -20.23
CA GLN A 270 -16.98 -14.01 -19.06
C GLN A 270 -16.57 -15.03 -18.00
N PRO A 271 -16.24 -16.31 -18.32
CA PRO A 271 -15.84 -17.27 -17.30
C PRO A 271 -14.56 -16.86 -16.55
N VAL A 272 -13.59 -16.25 -17.24
CA VAL A 272 -12.35 -15.79 -16.63
C VAL A 272 -12.61 -14.58 -15.74
N GLN A 273 -13.47 -13.67 -16.16
CA GLN A 273 -13.85 -12.50 -15.36
C GLN A 273 -14.61 -12.91 -14.08
N GLU A 274 -15.51 -13.89 -14.16
CA GLU A 274 -16.17 -14.47 -12.98
C GLU A 274 -15.15 -15.10 -12.01
N ARG A 275 -14.14 -15.77 -12.56
CA ARG A 275 -13.07 -16.35 -11.76
C ARG A 275 -12.14 -15.31 -11.14
N ILE A 276 -11.77 -14.25 -11.89
CA ILE A 276 -11.04 -13.09 -11.36
C ILE A 276 -11.81 -12.52 -10.15
N ALA A 277 -13.09 -12.19 -10.33
CA ALA A 277 -13.92 -11.63 -9.26
C ALA A 277 -14.01 -12.55 -8.03
N GLY A 278 -14.15 -13.87 -8.26
CA GLY A 278 -14.23 -14.84 -7.18
C GLY A 278 -12.94 -14.98 -6.36
N LEU A 279 -11.79 -14.97 -7.02
CA LEU A 279 -10.49 -15.15 -6.37
C LEU A 279 -9.92 -13.86 -5.79
N THR A 280 -10.03 -12.75 -6.53
CA THR A 280 -9.31 -11.51 -6.21
C THR A 280 -10.21 -10.40 -5.67
N ARG A 281 -11.53 -10.63 -5.62
CA ARG A 281 -12.53 -9.61 -5.23
C ARG A 281 -12.51 -8.35 -6.10
N ARG A 282 -11.85 -8.37 -7.27
CA ARG A 282 -11.92 -7.29 -8.24
C ARG A 282 -13.17 -7.40 -9.09
N ARG A 283 -13.74 -6.26 -9.43
CA ARG A 283 -14.97 -6.17 -10.22
C ARG A 283 -14.69 -6.51 -11.68
N PRO A 284 -15.54 -7.32 -12.33
CA PRO A 284 -15.41 -7.58 -13.76
C PRO A 284 -15.74 -6.33 -14.58
N ILE A 285 -15.11 -6.23 -15.75
CA ILE A 285 -15.37 -5.15 -16.72
C ILE A 285 -16.27 -5.59 -17.86
N VAL A 286 -16.61 -6.88 -17.93
CA VAL A 286 -17.51 -7.41 -18.97
C VAL A 286 -18.94 -7.56 -18.43
N SER A 287 -19.90 -7.26 -19.30
CA SER A 287 -21.32 -7.38 -18.97
C SER A 287 -21.72 -8.84 -18.77
N GLY A 288 -22.64 -9.09 -17.83
CA GLY A 288 -23.23 -10.41 -17.60
C GLY A 288 -22.40 -11.37 -16.77
N ALA A 289 -21.20 -10.97 -16.31
CA ALA A 289 -20.42 -11.77 -15.38
C ALA A 289 -21.14 -11.89 -14.03
N ARG A 290 -21.23 -13.12 -13.52
CA ARG A 290 -21.84 -13.41 -12.22
C ARG A 290 -20.83 -13.14 -11.12
N VAL A 291 -21.19 -12.28 -10.18
CA VAL A 291 -20.33 -11.88 -9.05
C VAL A 291 -21.08 -11.97 -7.73
N ALA A 292 -20.33 -12.01 -6.65
CA ALA A 292 -20.90 -11.88 -5.31
C ALA A 292 -21.64 -10.53 -5.14
N VAL A 293 -22.66 -10.52 -4.27
CA VAL A 293 -23.57 -9.37 -4.11
C VAL A 293 -22.81 -8.10 -3.74
N GLU A 294 -21.79 -8.20 -2.91
CA GLU A 294 -20.95 -7.07 -2.49
C GLU A 294 -20.24 -6.38 -3.67
N LEU A 295 -19.92 -7.10 -4.74
CA LEU A 295 -19.31 -6.55 -5.96
C LEU A 295 -20.33 -6.04 -6.98
N SER A 296 -21.62 -6.27 -6.77
CA SER A 296 -22.70 -5.87 -7.71
C SER A 296 -23.17 -4.44 -7.50
N ALA A 297 -22.86 -3.82 -6.34
CA ALA A 297 -23.30 -2.46 -6.02
C ALA A 297 -22.71 -1.44 -7.00
N ARG A 298 -23.59 -0.61 -7.58
CA ARG A 298 -23.15 0.50 -8.45
C ARG A 298 -22.44 1.54 -7.62
N GLN A 299 -21.31 2.04 -8.14
CA GLN A 299 -20.53 3.11 -7.54
C GLN A 299 -20.67 4.38 -8.37
N PHE A 300 -20.84 5.50 -7.69
CA PHE A 300 -20.71 6.80 -8.34
C PHE A 300 -19.22 7.08 -8.58
N GLN A 301 -18.85 7.29 -9.86
CA GLN A 301 -17.45 7.50 -10.23
C GLN A 301 -17.09 8.98 -10.12
N ILE A 302 -16.07 9.26 -9.33
CA ILE A 302 -15.42 10.57 -9.27
C ILE A 302 -14.36 10.59 -10.37
N PRO A 303 -14.41 11.56 -11.29
CA PRO A 303 -13.39 11.67 -12.32
C PRO A 303 -12.04 12.08 -11.71
N PHE A 304 -10.97 11.45 -12.18
CA PHE A 304 -9.61 11.81 -11.80
C PHE A 304 -9.22 13.15 -12.45
N PRO A 305 -8.42 14.03 -11.77
CA PRO A 305 -7.93 15.26 -12.37
C PRO A 305 -7.16 15.02 -13.66
N ALA A 306 -7.38 15.87 -14.65
CA ALA A 306 -6.71 15.77 -15.96
C ALA A 306 -5.35 16.49 -16.00
N ASP A 307 -4.98 17.18 -14.94
CA ASP A 307 -3.79 18.02 -14.84
C ASP A 307 -2.82 17.48 -13.79
N LEU A 308 -1.55 17.33 -14.18
CA LEU A 308 -0.49 16.80 -13.32
C LEU A 308 -0.19 17.76 -12.15
N ASP A 309 -0.18 19.07 -12.41
CA ASP A 309 0.16 20.06 -11.38
C ASP A 309 -0.87 20.04 -10.25
N THR A 310 -2.16 19.81 -10.56
CA THR A 310 -3.22 19.63 -9.56
C THR A 310 -2.98 18.40 -8.69
N VAL A 311 -2.58 17.28 -9.29
CA VAL A 311 -2.29 16.04 -8.57
C VAL A 311 -1.04 16.22 -7.70
N ASP A 312 0.02 16.78 -8.25
CA ASP A 312 1.27 17.02 -7.50
C ASP A 312 1.05 18.04 -6.36
N ALA A 313 0.27 19.12 -6.57
CA ALA A 313 -0.10 20.06 -5.52
C ALA A 313 -0.88 19.38 -4.38
N LEU A 314 -1.80 18.47 -4.72
CA LEU A 314 -2.56 17.71 -3.71
C LEU A 314 -1.66 16.76 -2.91
N VAL A 315 -0.74 16.04 -3.57
CA VAL A 315 0.25 15.17 -2.92
C VAL A 315 1.21 15.98 -2.04
N HIS A 316 1.66 17.14 -2.51
CA HIS A 316 2.49 18.05 -1.72
C HIS A 316 1.73 18.58 -0.51
N ALA A 317 0.47 19.01 -0.68
CA ALA A 317 -0.37 19.43 0.45
C ALA A 317 -0.55 18.32 1.49
N TYR A 318 -0.77 17.07 1.05
CA TYR A 318 -0.83 15.92 1.95
C TYR A 318 0.47 15.78 2.77
N ASN A 319 1.61 15.76 2.11
CA ASN A 319 2.90 15.54 2.77
C ASN A 319 3.28 16.68 3.73
N ASP A 320 2.98 17.92 3.34
CA ASP A 320 3.47 19.10 4.05
C ASP A 320 2.51 19.58 5.15
N ASN A 321 1.19 19.47 4.93
CA ASN A 321 0.22 20.17 5.75
C ASN A 321 -0.95 19.32 6.26
N LEU A 322 -1.41 18.33 5.49
CA LEU A 322 -2.65 17.60 5.80
C LEU A 322 -2.41 16.44 6.76
N ARG A 323 -1.37 15.64 6.53
CA ARG A 323 -1.04 14.51 7.39
C ARG A 323 -0.50 14.97 8.75
N LEU A 324 -0.67 14.13 9.75
CA LEU A 324 -0.05 14.36 11.05
C LEU A 324 1.47 14.31 10.94
N PRO A 325 2.20 15.23 11.58
CA PRO A 325 3.67 15.20 11.57
C PRO A 325 4.22 13.98 12.29
N GLY A 326 5.34 13.46 11.81
CA GLY A 326 6.04 12.34 12.40
C GLY A 326 6.74 12.68 13.73
N ARG A 327 6.84 11.68 14.60
CA ARG A 327 7.75 11.68 15.75
C ARG A 327 8.44 10.32 15.82
N THR A 328 9.70 10.29 15.45
CA THR A 328 10.47 9.05 15.33
C THR A 328 11.65 9.05 16.28
N VAL A 329 11.84 7.93 16.98
CA VAL A 329 13.06 7.66 17.75
C VAL A 329 13.87 6.59 17.02
N TYR A 330 15.06 6.96 16.56
CA TYR A 330 16.05 6.04 16.00
C TYR A 330 16.91 5.51 17.13
N VAL A 331 16.78 4.24 17.48
CA VAL A 331 17.54 3.51 18.49
C VAL A 331 18.72 2.87 17.80
N LEU A 332 19.90 3.40 18.04
CA LEU A 332 21.12 3.13 17.28
C LEU A 332 22.07 2.26 18.08
N ASP A 333 22.24 1.02 17.64
CA ASP A 333 23.23 0.13 18.21
C ASP A 333 24.65 0.69 17.98
N THR A 334 25.34 0.93 19.07
CA THR A 334 26.74 1.34 19.10
C THR A 334 27.56 0.38 19.94
N SER A 335 27.14 -0.87 20.08
CA SER A 335 27.89 -1.92 20.81
C SER A 335 29.21 -2.29 20.12
N GLY A 336 29.97 -3.15 20.76
CA GLY A 336 31.28 -3.55 20.26
C GLY A 336 31.28 -4.28 18.92
N SER A 337 30.21 -5.02 18.61
CA SER A 337 30.01 -5.73 17.33
C SER A 337 29.85 -4.78 16.16
N MET A 338 29.33 -3.57 16.39
CA MET A 338 29.15 -2.54 15.37
C MET A 338 30.47 -1.89 14.89
N LYS A 339 31.63 -2.17 15.48
CA LYS A 339 32.90 -1.58 15.05
C LYS A 339 33.20 -1.82 13.56
N GLY A 340 33.79 -0.80 12.92
CA GLY A 340 34.26 -0.89 11.54
C GLY A 340 33.17 -0.70 10.50
N ALA A 341 33.05 -1.64 9.57
CA ALA A 341 32.16 -1.51 8.41
C ALA A 341 30.65 -1.39 8.75
N ARG A 342 30.20 -2.01 9.85
CA ARG A 342 28.79 -1.96 10.27
C ARG A 342 28.41 -0.55 10.74
N LEU A 343 29.23 0.06 11.59
CA LEU A 343 29.01 1.45 12.02
C LEU A 343 29.14 2.44 10.86
N ALA A 344 30.06 2.21 9.92
CA ALA A 344 30.18 3.03 8.72
C ALA A 344 28.90 2.98 7.86
N ARG A 345 28.35 1.79 7.64
CA ARG A 345 27.07 1.59 6.93
C ARG A 345 25.91 2.28 7.65
N LEU A 346 25.82 2.16 8.98
CA LEU A 346 24.83 2.87 9.79
C LEU A 346 24.91 4.38 9.56
N LYS A 347 26.11 4.96 9.64
CA LYS A 347 26.34 6.40 9.43
C LYS A 347 25.96 6.86 8.03
N GLU A 348 26.35 6.10 7.01
CA GLU A 348 26.00 6.36 5.62
C GLU A 348 24.47 6.38 5.43
N ALA A 349 23.77 5.37 5.95
CA ALA A 349 22.34 5.23 5.87
C ALA A 349 21.59 6.37 6.57
N LEU A 350 22.00 6.72 7.79
CA LEU A 350 21.41 7.85 8.53
C LEU A 350 21.69 9.19 7.82
N SER A 351 22.85 9.36 7.20
CA SER A 351 23.17 10.54 6.40
C SER A 351 22.28 10.62 5.14
N GLY A 352 21.99 9.49 4.50
CA GLY A 352 21.06 9.40 3.37
C GLY A 352 19.62 9.74 3.73
N LEU A 353 19.18 9.47 4.97
CA LEU A 353 17.85 9.83 5.46
C LEU A 353 17.60 11.34 5.49
N THR A 354 18.66 12.16 5.60
CA THR A 354 18.51 13.62 5.75
C THR A 354 17.71 14.27 4.60
N GLY A 355 17.72 13.68 3.41
CA GLY A 355 16.94 14.12 2.24
C GLY A 355 15.45 13.74 2.28
N THR A 356 15.03 12.92 3.25
CA THR A 356 13.66 12.41 3.34
C THR A 356 12.82 13.02 4.45
N PHE A 357 13.41 13.86 5.30
CA PHE A 357 12.68 14.49 6.41
C PHE A 357 11.65 15.49 5.92
N ARG A 358 10.48 15.48 6.58
CA ARG A 358 9.33 16.31 6.24
C ARG A 358 9.18 17.45 7.25
N ARG A 359 8.38 18.44 6.91
CA ARG A 359 8.05 19.57 7.78
C ARG A 359 7.46 19.10 9.11
N ARG A 360 7.74 19.83 10.20
CA ARG A 360 7.18 19.62 11.55
C ARG A 360 7.49 18.25 12.17
N GLU A 361 8.39 17.46 11.58
CA GLU A 361 8.84 16.19 12.17
C GLU A 361 9.72 16.43 13.39
N ARG A 362 9.62 15.52 14.36
CA ARG A 362 10.55 15.42 15.48
C ARG A 362 11.34 14.12 15.38
N ILE A 363 12.65 14.24 15.32
CA ILE A 363 13.57 13.14 15.15
C ILE A 363 14.44 13.07 16.40
N THR A 364 14.48 11.90 17.03
CA THR A 364 15.35 11.66 18.18
C THR A 364 16.29 10.51 17.86
N PHE A 365 17.58 10.71 18.04
CA PHE A 365 18.61 9.68 17.98
C PHE A 365 18.94 9.24 19.39
N LEU A 366 18.84 7.94 19.65
CA LEU A 366 19.16 7.30 20.93
C LEU A 366 20.23 6.23 20.67
N PRO A 367 21.50 6.56 20.82
CA PRO A 367 22.56 5.56 20.74
C PRO A 367 22.51 4.67 21.99
N PHE A 368 22.90 3.41 21.86
CA PHE A 368 22.96 2.50 22.98
C PHE A 368 24.11 1.49 22.82
N ALA A 369 24.59 1.02 23.94
CA ALA A 369 25.53 -0.11 24.10
C ALA A 369 25.10 -0.93 25.34
N MET A 370 25.86 -0.97 26.39
CA MET A 370 25.51 -1.66 27.64
C MET A 370 24.28 -1.04 28.35
N GLU A 371 23.96 0.20 28.03
CA GLU A 371 22.80 0.97 28.51
C GLU A 371 22.37 2.01 27.46
N PRO A 372 21.14 2.57 27.55
CA PRO A 372 20.72 3.68 26.70
C PRO A 372 21.63 4.92 26.93
N GLY A 373 22.18 5.45 25.85
CA GLY A 373 23.00 6.64 25.87
C GLY A 373 22.23 7.96 25.94
N ALA A 374 22.91 9.07 25.77
CA ALA A 374 22.32 10.40 25.72
C ALA A 374 21.53 10.58 24.40
N ALA A 375 20.25 10.89 24.51
CA ALA A 375 19.42 11.15 23.35
C ALA A 375 19.66 12.56 22.79
N SER A 376 19.72 12.67 21.45
CA SER A 376 19.72 13.94 20.73
C SER A 376 18.43 14.12 19.95
N THR A 377 17.76 15.25 20.11
CA THR A 377 16.45 15.52 19.44
C THR A 377 16.56 16.73 18.55
N VAL A 378 16.10 16.57 17.32
CA VAL A 378 16.05 17.62 16.30
C VAL A 378 14.61 17.82 15.86
N ASP A 379 14.12 19.05 15.91
CA ASP A 379 12.83 19.46 15.38
C ASP A 379 12.99 20.03 13.97
N ILE A 380 12.30 19.45 13.00
CA ILE A 380 12.26 20.00 11.64
C ILE A 380 11.25 21.15 11.61
N PRO A 381 11.66 22.36 11.15
CA PRO A 381 10.78 23.52 11.09
C PRO A 381 9.56 23.32 10.18
N GLU A 382 8.56 24.20 10.31
CA GLU A 382 7.40 24.26 9.40
C GLU A 382 7.79 24.58 7.95
N THR A 383 8.92 25.23 7.74
CA THR A 383 9.47 25.50 6.40
C THR A 383 10.19 24.30 5.77
N GLY A 384 10.32 23.20 6.51
CA GLY A 384 11.07 22.00 6.12
C GLY A 384 12.51 21.99 6.68
N PRO A 385 13.29 20.96 6.34
CA PRO A 385 14.66 20.82 6.82
C PRO A 385 15.55 21.96 6.28
N THR A 386 16.25 22.63 7.17
CA THR A 386 17.24 23.68 6.81
C THR A 386 18.65 23.10 6.70
N GLY A 387 19.55 23.82 6.01
CA GLY A 387 20.94 23.44 5.95
C GLY A 387 21.62 23.37 7.36
N GLY A 388 21.12 24.15 8.33
CA GLY A 388 21.54 24.08 9.72
C GLY A 388 21.12 22.78 10.38
N THR A 389 19.83 22.44 10.29
CA THR A 389 19.27 21.19 10.81
C THR A 389 19.95 19.96 10.24
N LEU A 390 20.19 19.93 8.93
CA LEU A 390 20.87 18.81 8.28
C LEU A 390 22.34 18.67 8.69
N ARG A 391 23.04 19.78 8.91
CA ARG A 391 24.40 19.75 9.45
C ARG A 391 24.45 19.22 10.87
N GLU A 392 23.54 19.65 11.74
CA GLU A 392 23.43 19.16 13.11
C GLU A 392 23.28 17.63 13.15
N ILE A 393 22.36 17.08 12.34
CA ILE A 393 22.15 15.63 12.21
C ILE A 393 23.42 14.94 11.72
N ARG A 394 24.06 15.44 10.66
CA ARG A 394 25.29 14.84 10.13
C ARG A 394 26.41 14.83 11.15
N THR A 395 26.64 15.95 11.81
CA THR A 395 27.68 16.05 12.86
C THR A 395 27.41 15.07 14.00
N TYR A 396 26.13 14.92 14.41
CA TYR A 396 25.79 13.94 15.43
C TYR A 396 26.11 12.51 14.96
N VAL A 397 25.68 12.13 13.73
CA VAL A 397 25.92 10.80 13.15
C VAL A 397 27.41 10.51 12.98
N GLU A 398 28.21 11.48 12.53
CA GLU A 398 29.66 11.34 12.36
C GLU A 398 30.39 11.05 13.68
N ASN A 399 29.90 11.60 14.79
CA ASN A 399 30.51 11.44 16.12
C ASN A 399 30.10 10.14 16.84
N LEU A 400 29.25 9.31 16.28
CA LEU A 400 28.89 8.01 16.85
C LEU A 400 30.14 7.11 16.93
N THR A 401 30.34 6.48 18.08
CA THR A 401 31.47 5.54 18.34
C THR A 401 30.89 4.23 18.86
N ALA A 402 31.56 3.10 18.55
CA ALA A 402 31.08 1.77 18.94
C ALA A 402 31.95 1.16 20.07
N GLY A 403 31.28 0.50 21.04
CA GLY A 403 31.93 -0.22 22.14
C GLY A 403 30.91 -0.67 23.21
N GLY A 404 31.27 -1.67 24.01
CA GLY A 404 30.42 -2.22 25.08
C GLY A 404 29.50 -3.35 24.63
N ASP A 405 28.63 -3.79 25.54
CA ASP A 405 27.61 -4.82 25.32
C ASP A 405 26.36 -4.24 24.68
N THR A 406 25.27 -5.02 24.54
CA THR A 406 24.08 -4.67 23.73
C THR A 406 22.82 -4.76 24.58
N ALA A 407 22.24 -3.63 25.02
CA ALA A 407 21.02 -3.52 25.82
C ALA A 407 19.82 -3.06 24.99
N ILE A 408 19.33 -3.91 24.07
CA ILE A 408 18.25 -3.59 23.14
C ILE A 408 16.97 -3.18 23.87
N TYR A 409 16.51 -4.00 24.81
CA TYR A 409 15.17 -3.83 25.40
C TYR A 409 15.11 -2.70 26.44
N ASP A 410 16.19 -2.40 27.13
CA ASP A 410 16.26 -1.20 27.97
C ASP A 410 16.21 0.07 27.11
N SER A 411 16.88 0.02 25.96
CA SER A 411 16.88 1.13 25.00
C SER A 411 15.53 1.32 24.31
N LEU A 412 14.81 0.25 24.03
CA LEU A 412 13.43 0.33 23.55
C LEU A 412 12.48 0.91 24.59
N VAL A 413 12.58 0.53 25.87
CA VAL A 413 11.79 1.16 26.95
C VAL A 413 12.07 2.65 27.00
N ARG A 414 13.34 3.06 26.94
CA ARG A 414 13.71 4.46 26.90
C ARG A 414 13.18 5.17 25.65
N ALA A 415 13.17 4.50 24.50
CA ALA A 415 12.62 5.04 23.28
C ALA A 415 11.10 5.30 23.38
N TYR A 416 10.34 4.43 24.06
CA TYR A 416 8.91 4.65 24.33
C TYR A 416 8.66 5.88 25.20
N ASP A 417 9.49 6.14 26.20
CA ASP A 417 9.44 7.38 26.99
C ASP A 417 9.67 8.61 26.09
N LEU A 418 10.65 8.54 25.19
CA LEU A 418 11.04 9.64 24.31
C LEU A 418 10.01 9.88 23.20
N VAL A 419 9.49 8.83 22.57
CA VAL A 419 8.50 8.96 21.51
C VAL A 419 7.13 9.36 22.07
N GLY A 420 6.86 8.97 23.31
CA GLY A 420 5.61 9.26 24.02
C GLY A 420 4.39 8.59 23.42
N ILE A 421 3.29 8.69 24.11
CA ILE A 421 1.98 8.16 23.68
C ILE A 421 1.00 9.35 23.57
N GLY A 422 0.08 9.33 22.62
CA GLY A 422 -0.92 10.38 22.49
C GLY A 422 -1.36 10.64 21.05
N LYS A 423 -2.22 11.67 20.87
CA LYS A 423 -2.79 12.07 19.59
C LYS A 423 -1.96 13.16 18.90
N GLY A 424 -2.25 13.44 17.64
CA GLY A 424 -1.72 14.58 16.90
C GLY A 424 -0.34 14.39 16.26
N ARG A 425 0.24 13.18 16.33
CA ARG A 425 1.48 12.81 15.63
C ARG A 425 1.46 11.33 15.25
N ILE A 426 2.05 11.00 14.11
CA ILE A 426 2.39 9.61 13.75
C ILE A 426 3.69 9.28 14.49
N ARG A 427 3.69 8.24 15.32
CA ARG A 427 4.80 7.87 16.17
C ARG A 427 5.38 6.53 15.78
N SER A 428 6.71 6.43 15.77
CA SER A 428 7.41 5.19 15.49
C SER A 428 8.74 5.12 16.20
N VAL A 429 9.22 3.90 16.41
CA VAL A 429 10.58 3.60 16.87
C VAL A 429 11.27 2.83 15.77
N VAL A 430 12.48 3.21 15.41
CA VAL A 430 13.31 2.49 14.42
C VAL A 430 14.55 1.97 15.17
N LEU A 431 14.62 0.67 15.33
CA LEU A 431 15.78 0.00 15.95
C LEU A 431 16.75 -0.41 14.83
N LEU A 432 18.01 -0.06 15.01
CA LEU A 432 19.10 -0.50 14.13
C LEU A 432 20.11 -1.28 14.98
N THR A 433 20.24 -2.58 14.73
CA THR A 433 21.12 -3.48 15.50
C THR A 433 21.76 -4.55 14.63
N ASP A 434 22.95 -5.02 15.02
CA ASP A 434 23.64 -6.15 14.38
C ASP A 434 23.80 -7.34 15.30
N GLY A 435 23.33 -7.23 16.54
CA GLY A 435 23.62 -8.19 17.60
C GLY A 435 22.39 -8.72 18.32
N GLU A 436 22.68 -9.67 19.20
CA GLU A 436 21.74 -10.18 20.19
C GLU A 436 21.73 -9.28 21.43
N ASN A 437 20.64 -9.30 22.18
CA ASN A 437 20.58 -8.61 23.47
C ASN A 437 21.48 -9.33 24.49
N THR A 438 22.61 -8.71 24.85
CA THR A 438 23.63 -9.31 25.75
C THR A 438 23.59 -8.72 27.15
N SER A 439 22.90 -7.59 27.37
CA SER A 439 22.80 -6.96 28.68
C SER A 439 21.41 -6.40 28.96
N GLY A 440 21.14 -6.09 30.21
CA GLY A 440 19.87 -5.53 30.65
C GLY A 440 18.68 -6.51 30.61
N ARG A 441 17.47 -5.98 30.43
CA ARG A 441 16.25 -6.80 30.39
C ARG A 441 16.13 -7.58 29.09
N GLY A 442 15.55 -8.80 29.16
CA GLY A 442 15.27 -9.60 27.97
C GLY A 442 13.89 -9.32 27.35
N PHE A 443 13.62 -9.97 26.21
CA PHE A 443 12.39 -9.83 25.44
C PHE A 443 11.11 -9.97 26.25
N GLU A 444 11.00 -10.97 27.14
CA GLU A 444 9.77 -11.20 27.92
C GLU A 444 9.48 -10.08 28.92
N ALA A 445 10.51 -9.44 29.48
CA ALA A 445 10.35 -8.28 30.35
C ALA A 445 9.87 -7.05 29.55
N PHE A 446 10.43 -6.85 28.34
CA PHE A 446 9.96 -5.82 27.42
C PHE A 446 8.53 -6.09 26.94
N ALA A 447 8.18 -7.33 26.62
CA ALA A 447 6.83 -7.69 26.18
C ALA A 447 5.77 -7.39 27.26
N ARG A 448 6.08 -7.62 28.56
CA ARG A 448 5.21 -7.21 29.67
C ARG A 448 5.05 -5.69 29.75
N PHE A 449 6.15 -4.96 29.63
CA PHE A 449 6.15 -3.49 29.58
C PHE A 449 5.26 -2.99 28.44
N HIS A 450 5.49 -3.48 27.22
CA HIS A 450 4.76 -3.05 26.03
C HIS A 450 3.24 -3.31 26.13
N ARG A 451 2.83 -4.49 26.60
CA ARG A 451 1.42 -4.82 26.84
C ARG A 451 0.76 -3.93 27.92
N GLY A 452 1.53 -3.36 28.82
CA GLY A 452 1.05 -2.43 29.85
C GLY A 452 0.91 -0.99 29.38
N LEU A 453 1.34 -0.66 28.14
CA LEU A 453 1.23 0.70 27.63
C LEU A 453 -0.24 1.06 27.34
N PRO A 454 -0.67 2.30 27.62
CA PRO A 454 -2.04 2.72 27.37
C PRO A 454 -2.26 2.98 25.86
N GLY A 455 -3.32 2.42 25.30
CA GLY A 455 -3.74 2.67 23.91
C GLY A 455 -2.87 1.98 22.86
N ALA A 456 -2.92 2.47 21.61
CA ALA A 456 -2.08 1.98 20.53
C ALA A 456 -0.64 2.47 20.73
N ALA A 457 0.26 1.58 21.14
CA ALA A 457 1.67 1.89 21.29
C ALA A 457 2.33 2.10 19.92
N PRO A 458 3.34 2.99 19.80
CA PRO A 458 4.11 3.18 18.58
C PRO A 458 4.74 1.88 18.08
N PRO A 459 4.69 1.57 16.76
CA PRO A 459 5.33 0.39 16.20
C PRO A 459 6.86 0.49 16.27
N VAL A 460 7.53 -0.67 16.38
CA VAL A 460 8.98 -0.78 16.26
C VAL A 460 9.34 -1.37 14.90
N PHE A 461 10.11 -0.64 14.12
CA PHE A 461 10.71 -1.11 12.87
C PHE A 461 12.16 -1.51 13.15
N ALA A 462 12.46 -2.80 13.05
CA ALA A 462 13.80 -3.31 13.33
C ALA A 462 14.60 -3.49 12.02
N ILE A 463 15.76 -2.84 11.92
CA ILE A 463 16.71 -3.02 10.83
C ILE A 463 17.86 -3.86 11.35
N VAL A 464 18.03 -5.04 10.78
CA VAL A 464 19.00 -6.04 11.19
C VAL A 464 20.22 -6.00 10.28
N PHE A 465 21.41 -5.85 10.89
CA PHE A 465 22.70 -5.89 10.21
C PHE A 465 23.43 -7.17 10.62
N GLY A 466 23.67 -8.11 9.75
CA GLY A 466 24.51 -9.26 10.07
C GLY A 466 23.81 -10.39 10.84
N ASP A 467 24.44 -10.89 11.91
CA ASP A 467 24.08 -12.14 12.56
C ASP A 467 23.08 -12.03 13.73
N ALA A 468 22.35 -10.91 13.83
CA ALA A 468 21.31 -10.74 14.85
C ALA A 468 20.25 -11.84 14.79
N ASP A 469 19.69 -12.22 15.95
CA ASP A 469 18.58 -13.18 16.00
C ASP A 469 17.35 -12.64 15.26
N ARG A 470 17.26 -13.02 13.97
CA ARG A 470 16.15 -12.64 13.10
C ARG A 470 14.80 -13.03 13.67
N ALA A 471 14.72 -14.22 14.28
CA ALA A 471 13.46 -14.71 14.84
C ALA A 471 13.01 -13.87 16.03
N GLU A 472 13.95 -13.38 16.84
CA GLU A 472 13.63 -12.46 17.96
C GLU A 472 13.20 -11.09 17.45
N MET A 473 13.82 -10.55 16.39
CA MET A 473 13.42 -9.29 15.78
C MET A 473 12.04 -9.39 15.09
N ASP A 474 11.74 -10.52 14.45
CA ASP A 474 10.39 -10.77 13.90
C ASP A 474 9.33 -10.88 15.04
N ARG A 475 9.66 -11.47 16.17
CA ARG A 475 8.80 -11.49 17.37
C ARG A 475 8.57 -10.08 17.93
N LEU A 476 9.61 -9.26 17.97
CA LEU A 476 9.55 -7.86 18.41
C LEU A 476 8.64 -7.05 17.48
N ALA A 477 8.86 -7.16 16.18
CA ALA A 477 8.06 -6.49 15.17
C ALA A 477 6.58 -6.89 15.29
N LYS A 478 6.30 -8.18 15.41
CA LYS A 478 4.93 -8.70 15.59
C LYS A 478 4.29 -8.20 16.89
N LEU A 479 5.02 -8.20 18.00
CA LEU A 479 4.52 -7.70 19.30
C LEU A 479 4.10 -6.23 19.24
N THR A 480 4.87 -5.42 18.47
CA THR A 480 4.71 -3.97 18.41
C THR A 480 3.93 -3.48 17.19
N SER A 481 3.38 -4.39 16.37
CA SER A 481 2.72 -4.07 15.09
C SER A 481 3.64 -3.31 14.11
N GLY A 482 4.94 -3.58 14.15
CA GLY A 482 5.95 -3.03 13.25
C GLY A 482 6.39 -4.04 12.19
N ALA A 483 7.64 -3.91 11.73
CA ALA A 483 8.26 -4.81 10.76
C ALA A 483 9.75 -5.01 11.05
N ALA A 484 10.30 -6.16 10.63
CA ALA A 484 11.75 -6.41 10.68
C ALA A 484 12.30 -6.48 9.25
N PHE A 485 13.41 -5.79 9.01
CA PHE A 485 14.07 -5.65 7.72
C PHE A 485 15.48 -6.21 7.77
N ASP A 486 15.88 -6.91 6.73
CA ASP A 486 17.22 -7.48 6.58
C ASP A 486 18.11 -6.53 5.74
N ALA A 487 19.02 -5.85 6.40
CA ALA A 487 19.99 -4.97 5.77
C ALA A 487 21.21 -5.70 5.16
N THR A 488 21.26 -7.03 5.26
CA THR A 488 22.32 -7.82 4.60
C THR A 488 21.98 -8.11 3.15
N SER A 489 20.68 -8.25 2.85
CA SER A 489 20.16 -8.59 1.53
C SER A 489 19.59 -7.40 0.73
N SER A 490 19.32 -6.27 1.40
CA SER A 490 18.70 -5.10 0.79
C SER A 490 19.53 -3.83 1.04
N ALA A 491 19.48 -2.89 0.11
CA ALA A 491 20.11 -1.59 0.31
C ALA A 491 19.39 -0.84 1.43
N LEU A 492 20.15 -0.33 2.41
CA LEU A 492 19.61 0.42 3.55
C LEU A 492 18.75 1.62 3.15
N SER A 493 19.09 2.28 2.05
CA SER A 493 18.29 3.38 1.51
C SER A 493 16.87 2.95 1.13
N LEU A 494 16.70 1.76 0.57
CA LEU A 494 15.37 1.20 0.25
C LEU A 494 14.58 0.86 1.51
N ILE A 495 15.24 0.23 2.51
CA ILE A 495 14.61 -0.08 3.79
C ILE A 495 14.12 1.19 4.49
N PHE A 496 14.95 2.24 4.52
CA PHE A 496 14.52 3.51 5.09
C PHE A 496 13.41 4.18 4.31
N GLN A 497 13.43 4.11 2.97
CA GLN A 497 12.32 4.60 2.15
C GLN A 497 11.03 3.85 2.47
N GLU A 498 11.10 2.54 2.68
CA GLU A 498 9.95 1.73 3.09
C GLU A 498 9.45 2.16 4.48
N ILE A 499 10.33 2.25 5.49
CA ILE A 499 9.98 2.73 6.84
C ILE A 499 9.37 4.14 6.79
N ARG A 500 9.89 5.03 5.95
CA ARG A 500 9.34 6.38 5.75
C ARG A 500 7.91 6.37 5.19
N GLY A 501 7.54 5.34 4.45
CA GLY A 501 6.16 5.12 4.02
C GLY A 501 5.20 4.79 5.17
N TYR A 502 5.71 4.27 6.29
CA TYR A 502 4.95 3.96 7.51
C TYR A 502 4.89 5.12 8.51
N GLN A 503 5.61 6.17 8.27
CA GLN A 503 5.75 7.38 9.07
C GLN A 503 5.02 8.55 8.40
#